data_afd10156fe52295c284b76d0db6b3714
#
_entry.id   afd10156fe52295c284b76d0db6b3714
#
_cell.length_a   1.000
_cell.length_b   1.000
_cell.length_c   1.000
_cell.angle_alpha   90.00
_cell.angle_beta   90.00
_cell.angle_gamma   90.00
#
_symmetry.space_group_name_H-M   'P 1'
#
loop_
_entity.id
_entity.type
_entity.pdbx_description
1 polymer ?
#
loop_
_entity_poly.entity_id
_entity_poly.type
_entity_poly.pdbx_seq_one_letter_code
_entity_poly.pdbx_strand_id
1 'polypeptide(L)'
;MKINFINLQAQYQKYKNEIDEQIKEVLDSSVYIGGKVGELEQNLAKFSGAKHAIACSSGTDALLLAFMALDIKPGDEIITTPFTFIATAEMIAFLGAKPVFVDIDERTYNIDPNLIEAKITLRTKAIVPVSLFGQTADMAAINAIAQKHSLTV
;
A
#
# COMPACT_ATOMS: atom_id res chain seq x y z
N MET A 1 -6.62 -17.20 -31.26
CA MET A 1 -5.54 -17.17 -30.24
C MET A 1 -6.16 -16.76 -28.92
N LYS A 2 -6.00 -17.56 -27.85
CA LYS A 2 -6.51 -17.20 -26.51
C LYS A 2 -5.43 -16.37 -25.79
N ILE A 3 -5.72 -15.12 -25.50
CA ILE A 3 -4.82 -14.23 -24.76
C ILE A 3 -5.29 -14.27 -23.31
N ASN A 4 -4.42 -14.68 -22.38
CA ASN A 4 -4.70 -14.65 -20.96
C ASN A 4 -4.46 -13.23 -20.43
N PHE A 5 -5.31 -12.76 -19.51
CA PHE A 5 -5.15 -11.46 -18.85
C PHE A 5 -3.87 -11.40 -18.01
N ILE A 6 -3.55 -12.48 -17.31
CA ILE A 6 -2.30 -12.69 -16.56
C ILE A 6 -1.71 -14.04 -16.96
N ASN A 7 -0.41 -14.11 -17.17
CA ASN A 7 0.31 -15.33 -17.48
C ASN A 7 1.48 -15.56 -16.52
N LEU A 8 1.15 -15.92 -15.27
CA LEU A 8 2.15 -16.24 -14.23
C LEU A 8 3.04 -17.43 -14.60
N GLN A 9 2.50 -18.37 -15.41
CA GLN A 9 3.27 -19.53 -15.86
C GLN A 9 4.44 -19.12 -16.76
N ALA A 10 4.23 -18.17 -17.68
CA ALA A 10 5.30 -17.66 -18.53
C ALA A 10 6.36 -16.93 -17.70
N GLN A 11 5.95 -16.17 -16.69
CA GLN A 11 6.87 -15.52 -15.78
C GLN A 11 7.71 -16.53 -14.99
N TYR A 12 7.07 -17.56 -14.42
CA TYR A 12 7.77 -18.62 -13.72
C TYR A 12 8.77 -19.36 -14.64
N GLN A 13 8.36 -19.72 -15.87
CA GLN A 13 9.24 -20.41 -16.81
C GLN A 13 10.49 -19.57 -17.16
N LYS A 14 10.34 -18.26 -17.24
CA LYS A 14 11.46 -17.34 -17.51
C LYS A 14 12.52 -17.34 -16.39
N TYR A 15 12.09 -17.41 -15.15
CA TYR A 15 12.95 -17.33 -13.96
C TYR A 15 13.02 -18.64 -13.18
N LYS A 16 12.61 -19.75 -13.81
CA LYS A 16 12.41 -21.03 -13.14
C LYS A 16 13.64 -21.49 -12.33
N ASN A 17 14.81 -21.46 -12.93
CA ASN A 17 16.02 -21.98 -12.28
C ASN A 17 16.36 -21.17 -11.01
N GLU A 18 16.29 -19.85 -11.11
CA GLU A 18 16.55 -18.94 -9.99
C GLU A 18 15.52 -19.13 -8.86
N ILE A 19 14.23 -19.25 -9.22
CA ILE A 19 13.14 -19.44 -8.24
C ILE A 19 13.30 -20.80 -7.54
N ASP A 20 13.51 -21.89 -8.30
CA ASP A 20 13.63 -23.23 -7.75
C ASP A 20 14.86 -23.36 -6.84
N GLU A 21 15.98 -22.72 -7.21
CA GLU A 21 17.20 -22.69 -6.39
C GLU A 21 16.95 -21.96 -5.05
N GLN A 22 16.31 -20.80 -5.08
CA GLN A 22 15.99 -20.05 -3.85
C GLN A 22 15.03 -20.81 -2.94
N ILE A 23 14.01 -21.46 -3.51
CA ILE A 23 13.08 -22.30 -2.73
C ILE A 23 13.85 -23.48 -2.10
N LYS A 24 14.69 -24.15 -2.88
CA LYS A 24 15.49 -25.28 -2.39
C LYS A 24 16.43 -24.84 -1.26
N GLU A 25 17.10 -23.71 -1.38
CA GLU A 25 17.97 -23.17 -0.35
C GLU A 25 17.24 -22.94 0.98
N VAL A 26 16.00 -22.39 0.93
CA VAL A 26 15.16 -22.21 2.13
C VAL A 26 14.81 -23.57 2.76
N LEU A 27 14.42 -24.55 1.94
CA LEU A 27 14.08 -25.90 2.43
C LEU A 27 15.30 -26.59 3.06
N ASP A 28 16.48 -26.54 2.40
CA ASP A 28 17.71 -27.17 2.87
C ASP A 28 18.20 -26.53 4.18
N SER A 29 18.05 -25.21 4.33
CA SER A 29 18.45 -24.50 5.54
C SER A 29 17.46 -24.63 6.69
N SER A 30 16.18 -24.99 6.39
CA SER A 30 15.07 -24.99 7.34
C SER A 30 14.81 -23.63 8.02
N VAL A 31 15.32 -22.54 7.46
CA VAL A 31 15.10 -21.17 7.95
C VAL A 31 13.93 -20.53 7.19
N TYR A 32 12.73 -20.78 7.66
CA TYR A 32 11.50 -20.33 7.00
C TYR A 32 11.11 -18.88 7.35
N ILE A 33 11.58 -18.36 8.49
CA ILE A 33 11.32 -17.00 8.95
C ILE A 33 12.66 -16.30 9.19
N GLY A 34 12.80 -15.08 8.74
CA GLY A 34 14.08 -14.37 8.74
C GLY A 34 14.87 -14.65 7.45
N GLY A 35 16.13 -14.94 7.49
CA GLY A 35 16.95 -15.33 6.33
C GLY A 35 16.65 -14.52 5.06
N LYS A 36 16.01 -15.12 4.07
CA LYS A 36 15.64 -14.48 2.79
C LYS A 36 14.71 -13.27 2.94
N VAL A 37 13.88 -13.24 3.97
CA VAL A 37 13.02 -12.08 4.27
C VAL A 37 13.87 -10.88 4.64
N GLY A 38 14.85 -11.04 5.53
CA GLY A 38 15.76 -9.95 5.90
C GLY A 38 16.62 -9.44 4.73
N GLU A 39 17.05 -10.35 3.84
CA GLU A 39 17.73 -9.99 2.60
C GLU A 39 16.82 -9.17 1.66
N LEU A 40 15.56 -9.58 1.51
CA LEU A 40 14.56 -8.85 0.74
C LEU A 40 14.32 -7.45 1.30
N GLU A 41 14.15 -7.32 2.61
CA GLU A 41 13.94 -6.03 3.30
C GLU A 41 15.11 -5.07 3.04
N GLN A 42 16.34 -5.54 3.15
CA GLN A 42 17.54 -4.74 2.86
C GLN A 42 17.58 -4.28 1.39
N ASN A 43 17.30 -5.20 0.47
CA ASN A 43 17.28 -4.91 -0.96
C ASN A 43 16.17 -3.94 -1.34
N LEU A 44 14.97 -4.07 -0.79
CA LEU A 44 13.85 -3.15 -1.02
C LEU A 44 14.11 -1.76 -0.43
N ALA A 45 14.66 -1.68 0.78
CA ALA A 45 15.06 -0.40 1.37
C ALA A 45 16.08 0.33 0.49
N LYS A 46 17.11 -0.40 0.03
CA LYS A 46 18.14 0.16 -0.88
C LYS A 46 17.54 0.58 -2.23
N PHE A 47 16.66 -0.23 -2.81
CA PHE A 47 16.04 0.04 -4.12
C PHE A 47 15.13 1.27 -4.07
N SER A 48 14.31 1.38 -3.02
CA SER A 48 13.36 2.49 -2.85
C SER A 48 13.98 3.76 -2.27
N GLY A 49 15.20 3.69 -1.73
CA GLY A 49 15.81 4.78 -0.97
C GLY A 49 15.19 5.00 0.42
N ALA A 50 14.33 4.08 0.87
CA ALA A 50 13.74 4.13 2.19
C ALA A 50 14.76 3.73 3.26
N LYS A 51 14.63 4.28 4.47
CA LYS A 51 15.50 3.94 5.59
C LYS A 51 15.28 2.49 6.05
N HIS A 52 14.06 2.01 5.98
CA HIS A 52 13.66 0.67 6.39
C HIS A 52 12.63 0.10 5.41
N ALA A 53 12.64 -1.21 5.22
CA ALA A 53 11.55 -1.98 4.64
C ALA A 53 11.19 -3.09 5.61
N ILE A 54 9.91 -3.32 5.82
CA ILE A 54 9.40 -4.31 6.77
C ILE A 54 8.44 -5.21 6.00
N ALA A 55 8.78 -6.48 5.90
CA ALA A 55 7.95 -7.47 5.25
C ALA A 55 6.78 -7.87 6.15
N CYS A 56 5.63 -8.12 5.53
CA CYS A 56 4.43 -8.64 6.18
C CYS A 56 3.76 -9.66 5.27
N SER A 57 2.71 -10.32 5.76
CA SER A 57 2.09 -11.45 5.06
C SER A 57 1.33 -11.05 3.80
N SER A 58 0.83 -9.81 3.72
CA SER A 58 0.02 -9.34 2.59
C SER A 58 -0.02 -7.81 2.50
N GLY A 59 -0.50 -7.27 1.37
CA GLY A 59 -0.79 -5.85 1.24
C GLY A 59 -1.90 -5.37 2.18
N THR A 60 -2.84 -6.23 2.53
CA THR A 60 -3.88 -5.94 3.54
C THR A 60 -3.26 -5.72 4.92
N ASP A 61 -2.35 -6.61 5.33
CA ASP A 61 -1.64 -6.45 6.60
C ASP A 61 -0.69 -5.24 6.59
N ALA A 62 -0.10 -4.91 5.44
CA ALA A 62 0.71 -3.70 5.30
C ALA A 62 -0.10 -2.44 5.62
N LEU A 63 -1.33 -2.34 5.11
CA LEU A 63 -2.24 -1.23 5.43
C LEU A 63 -2.60 -1.21 6.92
N LEU A 64 -2.95 -2.36 7.48
CA LEU A 64 -3.29 -2.47 8.90
C LEU A 64 -2.11 -2.03 9.79
N LEU A 65 -0.91 -2.54 9.51
CA LEU A 65 0.30 -2.19 10.26
C LEU A 65 0.63 -0.70 10.16
N ALA A 66 0.46 -0.09 8.99
CA ALA A 66 0.66 1.34 8.80
C ALA A 66 -0.32 2.16 9.66
N PHE A 67 -1.60 1.80 9.66
CA PHE A 67 -2.61 2.49 10.48
C PHE A 67 -2.37 2.28 12.00
N MET A 68 -1.95 1.09 12.41
CA MET A 68 -1.55 0.82 13.80
C MET A 68 -0.33 1.66 14.20
N ALA A 69 0.66 1.80 13.32
CA ALA A 69 1.84 2.63 13.58
C ALA A 69 1.50 4.13 13.70
N LEU A 70 0.43 4.59 13.05
CA LEU A 70 -0.12 5.93 13.19
C LEU A 70 -1.02 6.10 14.43
N ASP A 71 -1.18 5.06 15.25
CA ASP A 71 -2.04 5.05 16.44
C ASP A 71 -3.50 5.42 16.12
N ILE A 72 -4.01 4.94 14.98
CA ILE A 72 -5.40 5.14 14.56
C ILE A 72 -6.36 4.46 15.54
N LYS A 73 -7.39 5.19 15.94
CA LYS A 73 -8.35 4.79 16.98
C LYS A 73 -9.80 4.85 16.50
N PRO A 74 -10.71 4.17 17.21
CA PRO A 74 -12.14 4.30 16.94
C PRO A 74 -12.58 5.76 16.96
N GLY A 75 -13.29 6.16 15.89
CA GLY A 75 -13.79 7.53 15.71
C GLY A 75 -12.86 8.45 14.93
N ASP A 76 -11.60 8.08 14.71
CA ASP A 76 -10.72 8.80 13.77
C ASP A 76 -11.24 8.67 12.33
N GLU A 77 -10.88 9.62 11.49
CA GLU A 77 -11.26 9.63 10.07
C GLU A 77 -10.01 9.55 9.19
N ILE A 78 -10.07 8.69 8.16
CA ILE A 78 -9.02 8.56 7.16
C ILE A 78 -9.63 8.81 5.79
N ILE A 79 -9.06 9.78 5.07
CA ILE A 79 -9.51 10.14 3.73
C ILE A 79 -8.88 9.18 2.73
N THR A 80 -9.70 8.61 1.85
CA THR A 80 -9.28 7.75 0.73
C THR A 80 -10.26 7.85 -0.43
N THR A 81 -10.06 7.07 -1.49
CA THR A 81 -11.00 6.98 -2.61
C THR A 81 -11.86 5.72 -2.53
N PRO A 82 -13.13 5.74 -2.99
CA PRO A 82 -13.93 4.52 -3.13
C PRO A 82 -13.48 3.65 -4.32
N PHE A 83 -12.73 4.22 -5.27
CA PHE A 83 -12.24 3.52 -6.44
C PHE A 83 -10.90 2.83 -6.13
N THR A 84 -10.98 1.73 -5.39
CA THR A 84 -9.84 0.94 -4.93
C THR A 84 -10.26 -0.49 -4.58
N PHE A 85 -9.28 -1.34 -4.25
CA PHE A 85 -9.56 -2.62 -3.63
C PHE A 85 -10.09 -2.42 -2.21
N ILE A 86 -11.01 -3.28 -1.79
CA ILE A 86 -11.75 -3.15 -0.51
C ILE A 86 -10.83 -3.00 0.72
N ALA A 87 -9.65 -3.61 0.72
CA ALA A 87 -8.73 -3.63 1.85
C ALA A 87 -8.40 -2.23 2.37
N THR A 88 -8.32 -1.21 1.49
CA THR A 88 -8.02 0.17 1.92
C THR A 88 -9.06 0.69 2.92
N ALA A 89 -10.35 0.54 2.60
CA ALA A 89 -11.44 0.97 3.48
C ALA A 89 -11.70 -0.01 4.62
N GLU A 90 -11.52 -1.30 4.35
CA GLU A 90 -11.75 -2.38 5.32
C GLU A 90 -10.79 -2.29 6.51
N MET A 91 -9.50 -2.04 6.28
CA MET A 91 -8.54 -1.93 7.39
C MET A 91 -8.73 -0.66 8.22
N ILE A 92 -9.23 0.42 7.62
CA ILE A 92 -9.67 1.60 8.37
C ILE A 92 -10.84 1.23 9.29
N ALA A 93 -11.87 0.59 8.74
CA ALA A 93 -13.05 0.17 9.50
C ALA A 93 -12.73 -0.89 10.55
N PHE A 94 -11.77 -1.79 10.27
CA PHE A 94 -11.33 -2.83 11.21
C PHE A 94 -10.78 -2.24 12.52
N LEU A 95 -10.11 -1.09 12.45
CA LEU A 95 -9.62 -0.36 13.63
C LEU A 95 -10.71 0.52 14.30
N GLY A 96 -11.96 0.45 13.83
CA GLY A 96 -13.07 1.29 14.33
C GLY A 96 -13.01 2.74 13.85
N ALA A 97 -12.09 3.07 12.95
CA ALA A 97 -12.02 4.36 12.30
C ALA A 97 -13.02 4.45 11.12
N LYS A 98 -13.24 5.65 10.63
CA LYS A 98 -14.20 5.91 9.55
C LYS A 98 -13.46 6.24 8.26
N PRO A 99 -13.64 5.45 7.18
CA PRO A 99 -13.18 5.85 5.86
C PRO A 99 -14.03 7.03 5.37
N VAL A 100 -13.38 8.10 4.94
CA VAL A 100 -14.01 9.28 4.34
C VAL A 100 -13.64 9.29 2.87
N PHE A 101 -14.64 9.10 2.02
CA PHE A 101 -14.41 8.96 0.60
C PHE A 101 -14.36 10.31 -0.13
N VAL A 102 -13.35 10.42 -0.98
CA VAL A 102 -13.15 11.48 -1.97
C VAL A 102 -13.13 10.83 -3.34
N ASP A 103 -13.84 11.40 -4.30
CA ASP A 103 -13.93 10.87 -5.65
C ASP A 103 -12.60 10.99 -6.40
N ILE A 104 -12.52 10.32 -7.52
CA ILE A 104 -11.34 10.32 -8.40
C ILE A 104 -11.45 11.40 -9.48
N ASP A 105 -10.30 11.84 -9.98
CA ASP A 105 -10.21 12.54 -11.25
C ASP A 105 -10.51 11.55 -12.39
N GLU A 106 -11.46 11.88 -13.28
CA GLU A 106 -11.96 10.99 -14.34
C GLU A 106 -10.94 10.59 -15.39
N ARG A 107 -9.81 11.31 -15.50
CA ARG A 107 -8.75 11.03 -16.46
C ARG A 107 -7.65 10.14 -15.91
N THR A 108 -7.32 10.33 -14.63
CA THR A 108 -6.21 9.63 -13.98
C THR A 108 -6.67 8.44 -13.14
N TYR A 109 -7.95 8.42 -12.75
CA TYR A 109 -8.53 7.44 -11.81
C TYR A 109 -7.89 7.44 -10.43
N ASN A 110 -7.09 8.45 -10.12
CA ASN A 110 -6.55 8.69 -8.79
C ASN A 110 -7.43 9.67 -8.01
N ILE A 111 -7.33 9.66 -6.69
CA ILE A 111 -8.07 10.61 -5.82
C ILE A 111 -7.87 12.05 -6.33
N ASP A 112 -8.97 12.82 -6.43
CA ASP A 112 -8.90 14.23 -6.84
C ASP A 112 -8.46 15.11 -5.66
N PRO A 113 -7.26 15.71 -5.69
CA PRO A 113 -6.77 16.52 -4.60
C PRO A 113 -7.63 17.76 -4.33
N ASN A 114 -8.33 18.27 -5.35
CA ASN A 114 -9.20 19.45 -5.20
C ASN A 114 -10.41 19.20 -4.30
N LEU A 115 -10.79 17.94 -4.10
CA LEU A 115 -11.93 17.55 -3.28
C LEU A 115 -11.54 17.14 -1.85
N ILE A 116 -10.24 16.97 -1.56
CA ILE A 116 -9.74 16.47 -0.27
C ILE A 116 -10.03 17.47 0.86
N GLU A 117 -9.68 18.73 0.67
CA GLU A 117 -9.71 19.72 1.76
C GLU A 117 -11.12 19.92 2.33
N ALA A 118 -12.15 19.84 1.48
CA ALA A 118 -13.56 19.93 1.89
C ALA A 118 -14.03 18.78 2.78
N LYS A 119 -13.27 17.69 2.85
CA LYS A 119 -13.58 16.50 3.67
C LYS A 119 -12.79 16.42 4.98
N ILE A 120 -11.86 17.34 5.19
CA ILE A 120 -11.04 17.37 6.41
C ILE A 120 -11.89 17.85 7.59
N THR A 121 -11.80 17.13 8.69
CA THR A 121 -12.41 17.48 9.99
C THR A 121 -11.36 17.42 11.10
N LEU A 122 -11.73 17.77 12.31
CA LEU A 122 -10.86 17.64 13.49
C LEU A 122 -10.52 16.18 13.84
N ARG A 123 -11.24 15.20 13.26
CA ARG A 123 -10.99 13.77 13.43
C ARG A 123 -10.12 13.16 12.32
N THR A 124 -9.85 13.92 11.27
CA THR A 124 -9.00 13.42 10.17
C THR A 124 -7.57 13.23 10.66
N LYS A 125 -7.00 12.05 10.43
CA LYS A 125 -5.64 11.68 10.83
C LYS A 125 -4.70 11.46 9.65
N ALA A 126 -5.23 10.93 8.56
CA ALA A 126 -4.41 10.60 7.41
C ALA A 126 -5.17 10.73 6.09
N ILE A 127 -4.41 10.82 5.00
CA ILE A 127 -4.89 10.72 3.63
C ILE A 127 -4.20 9.50 3.01
N VAL A 128 -4.96 8.60 2.41
CA VAL A 128 -4.45 7.39 1.75
C VAL A 128 -4.78 7.45 0.25
N PRO A 129 -3.90 8.02 -0.57
CA PRO A 129 -4.04 7.95 -2.02
C PRO A 129 -3.72 6.54 -2.50
N VAL A 130 -4.41 6.11 -3.56
CA VAL A 130 -4.23 4.77 -4.14
C VAL A 130 -3.81 4.89 -5.59
N SER A 131 -2.67 4.31 -5.92
CA SER A 131 -2.13 4.26 -7.29
C SER A 131 -2.60 2.99 -8.00
N LEU A 132 -3.92 2.85 -8.21
CA LEU A 132 -4.57 1.60 -8.62
C LEU A 132 -4.01 1.01 -9.93
N PHE A 133 -3.66 1.85 -10.88
CA PHE A 133 -3.11 1.43 -12.19
C PHE A 133 -1.60 1.70 -12.32
N GLY A 134 -0.90 1.94 -11.22
CA GLY A 134 0.56 2.14 -11.19
C GLY A 134 1.00 3.58 -11.46
N GLN A 135 0.11 4.48 -11.87
CA GLN A 135 0.37 5.91 -11.89
C GLN A 135 0.12 6.50 -10.51
N THR A 136 1.08 7.24 -9.97
CA THR A 136 0.93 7.92 -8.68
C THR A 136 -0.13 9.01 -8.75
N ALA A 137 -0.86 9.22 -7.66
CA ALA A 137 -1.69 10.40 -7.48
C ALA A 137 -0.83 11.68 -7.50
N ASP A 138 -1.46 12.85 -7.58
CA ASP A 138 -0.75 14.14 -7.45
C ASP A 138 -0.24 14.31 -6.01
N MET A 139 0.89 13.65 -5.74
CA MET A 139 1.50 13.67 -4.41
C MET A 139 1.97 15.07 -3.99
N ALA A 140 2.28 15.94 -4.95
CA ALA A 140 2.68 17.31 -4.63
C ALA A 140 1.51 18.09 -4.03
N ALA A 141 0.35 18.05 -4.69
CA ALA A 141 -0.87 18.69 -4.19
C ALA A 141 -1.36 18.05 -2.86
N ILE A 142 -1.36 16.71 -2.79
CA ILE A 142 -1.81 15.98 -1.58
C ILE A 142 -0.91 16.30 -0.38
N ASN A 143 0.41 16.29 -0.56
CA ASN A 143 1.35 16.61 0.50
C ASN A 143 1.24 18.07 0.97
N ALA A 144 0.96 19.02 0.05
CA ALA A 144 0.72 20.41 0.43
C ALA A 144 -0.52 20.55 1.32
N ILE A 145 -1.62 19.86 0.99
CA ILE A 145 -2.83 19.82 1.81
C ILE A 145 -2.53 19.16 3.16
N ALA A 146 -1.87 18.03 3.17
CA ALA A 146 -1.53 17.29 4.38
C ALA A 146 -0.66 18.13 5.32
N GLN A 147 0.35 18.83 4.79
CA GLN A 147 1.20 19.73 5.58
C GLN A 147 0.40 20.88 6.19
N LYS A 148 -0.49 21.51 5.42
CA LYS A 148 -1.35 22.61 5.89
C LYS A 148 -2.23 22.20 7.08
N HIS A 149 -2.68 20.94 7.10
CA HIS A 149 -3.58 20.40 8.12
C HIS A 149 -2.92 19.46 9.12
N SER A 150 -1.58 19.33 9.09
CA SER A 150 -0.80 18.43 9.95
C SER A 150 -1.25 16.96 9.87
N LEU A 151 -1.57 16.50 8.67
CA LEU A 151 -2.00 15.14 8.38
C LEU A 151 -0.84 14.29 7.85
N THR A 152 -0.94 12.98 8.04
CA THR A 152 -0.03 11.99 7.42
C THR A 152 -0.55 11.57 6.04
N VAL A 153 0.34 11.26 5.09
CA VAL A 153 0.03 10.68 3.79
C VAL A 153 0.70 9.33 3.68
#